data_b4f02ec8a146c446077025e9776dcb1d
#
_entry.id   b4f02ec8a146c446077025e9776dcb1d
#
_cell.length_a   1.000
_cell.length_b   1.000
_cell.length_c   1.000
_cell.angle_alpha   90.00
_cell.angle_beta   90.00
_cell.angle_gamma   90.00
#
_symmetry.space_group_name_H-M   'P 1'
#
loop_
_entity.id
_entity.type
_entity.pdbx_description
1 polymer ?
#
loop_
_entity_poly.entity_id
_entity_poly.type
_entity_poly.pdbx_seq_one_letter_code
_entity_poly.pdbx_strand_id
1 'polypeptide(L)'
;MKKSAILVGVLFSAALLGAPAQSQDAAKRAAPAAAPATAEALLKQWNNIGRKLIAMAEDFPSDKYDFKAAPTTRSFAERLIHAAAANYYFTNLAMGLKAPSPEEPPRSQFKDKAALIAYVKKSFAEGAAAIQAKGDKGLAEAVVDPFAEDNPQNAGKEQIRLVDLAYSLVEHSGEVYGQLTVYYRAAGIVPPEARPTS
;
A
#
# COMPACT_ATOMS: atom_id res chain seq x y z
N MET A 1 33.68 -80.16 -17.67
CA MET A 1 33.66 -79.64 -16.29
C MET A 1 32.39 -78.81 -16.14
N LYS A 2 31.37 -79.36 -15.47
CA LYS A 2 30.05 -78.74 -15.31
C LYS A 2 30.02 -77.97 -14.02
N LYS A 3 29.74 -76.64 -14.07
CA LYS A 3 29.53 -75.79 -12.89
C LYS A 3 28.02 -75.62 -12.68
N SER A 4 27.51 -76.19 -11.61
CA SER A 4 26.13 -76.08 -11.16
C SER A 4 25.95 -74.72 -10.46
N ALA A 5 24.99 -73.94 -10.87
CA ALA A 5 24.54 -72.74 -10.19
C ALA A 5 23.32 -73.07 -9.29
N ILE A 6 23.46 -72.80 -8.01
CA ILE A 6 22.44 -72.96 -7.00
C ILE A 6 21.62 -71.67 -6.97
N LEU A 7 20.31 -71.77 -7.28
CA LEU A 7 19.37 -70.67 -7.21
C LEU A 7 18.75 -70.63 -5.81
N VAL A 8 19.10 -69.65 -5.00
CA VAL A 8 18.46 -69.42 -3.69
C VAL A 8 17.25 -68.50 -3.90
N GLY A 9 16.07 -69.10 -3.79
CA GLY A 9 14.85 -68.34 -3.80
C GLY A 9 14.59 -67.67 -2.44
N VAL A 10 14.53 -66.35 -2.42
CA VAL A 10 14.13 -65.60 -1.23
C VAL A 10 12.63 -65.27 -1.39
N LEU A 11 11.80 -65.96 -0.59
CA LEU A 11 10.39 -65.66 -0.44
C LEU A 11 10.25 -64.38 0.39
N PHE A 12 9.84 -63.29 -0.28
CA PHE A 12 9.44 -62.07 0.39
C PHE A 12 7.95 -62.15 0.77
N SER A 13 7.64 -62.42 2.03
CA SER A 13 6.30 -62.33 2.58
C SER A 13 5.97 -60.84 2.78
N ALA A 14 5.12 -60.28 1.90
CA ALA A 14 4.58 -58.92 2.06
C ALA A 14 3.46 -58.96 3.13
N ALA A 15 3.80 -58.52 4.33
CA ALA A 15 2.81 -58.21 5.35
C ALA A 15 2.11 -56.89 4.96
N LEU A 16 0.86 -57.00 4.50
CA LEU A 16 -0.04 -55.85 4.34
C LEU A 16 -0.40 -55.30 5.73
N LEU A 17 0.39 -54.39 6.22
CA LEU A 17 0.00 -53.52 7.34
C LEU A 17 -1.07 -52.55 6.81
N GLY A 18 -2.35 -52.86 7.13
CA GLY A 18 -3.45 -51.95 6.90
C GLY A 18 -3.16 -50.61 7.64
N ALA A 19 -2.85 -49.57 6.88
CA ALA A 19 -2.83 -48.23 7.42
C ALA A 19 -4.25 -47.90 7.90
N PRO A 20 -4.42 -47.32 9.12
CA PRO A 20 -5.71 -46.86 9.54
C PRO A 20 -6.15 -45.78 8.56
N ALA A 21 -7.36 -45.97 7.98
CA ALA A 21 -8.01 -44.92 7.23
C ALA A 21 -8.15 -43.73 8.16
N GLN A 22 -7.25 -42.75 8.01
CA GLN A 22 -7.46 -41.43 8.57
C GLN A 22 -8.74 -40.91 7.92
N SER A 23 -9.84 -40.97 8.67
CA SER A 23 -11.03 -40.19 8.39
C SER A 23 -10.54 -38.73 8.29
N GLN A 24 -10.35 -38.31 7.06
CA GLN A 24 -10.25 -36.87 6.76
C GLN A 24 -11.63 -36.30 7.08
N ASP A 25 -11.84 -35.95 8.34
CA ASP A 25 -12.73 -34.88 8.67
C ASP A 25 -12.15 -33.66 7.95
N ALA A 26 -12.49 -33.56 6.67
CA ALA A 26 -12.39 -32.35 5.91
C ALA A 26 -13.25 -31.35 6.66
N ALA A 27 -12.64 -30.69 7.65
CA ALA A 27 -13.21 -29.52 8.26
C ALA A 27 -13.74 -28.70 7.09
N LYS A 28 -15.07 -28.61 6.99
CA LYS A 28 -15.80 -27.90 5.96
C LYS A 28 -15.24 -26.48 5.96
N ARG A 29 -14.17 -26.27 5.20
CA ARG A 29 -13.57 -24.96 5.05
C ARG A 29 -14.69 -24.08 4.55
N ALA A 30 -15.16 -23.19 5.39
CA ALA A 30 -16.12 -22.18 4.97
C ALA A 30 -15.61 -21.62 3.65
N ALA A 31 -16.47 -21.60 2.63
CA ALA A 31 -16.11 -20.98 1.35
C ALA A 31 -15.55 -19.58 1.67
N PRO A 32 -14.45 -19.17 1.02
CA PRO A 32 -13.94 -17.83 1.21
C PRO A 32 -15.09 -16.84 1.06
N ALA A 33 -15.19 -15.87 1.96
CA ALA A 33 -16.16 -14.79 1.80
C ALA A 33 -16.01 -14.20 0.40
N ALA A 34 -17.12 -13.79 -0.22
CA ALA A 34 -17.09 -13.13 -1.51
C ALA A 34 -16.04 -12.00 -1.49
N ALA A 35 -15.23 -11.90 -2.55
CA ALA A 35 -14.27 -10.81 -2.65
C ALA A 35 -14.99 -9.47 -2.51
N PRO A 36 -14.47 -8.53 -1.71
CA PRO A 36 -15.09 -7.22 -1.58
C PRO A 36 -15.14 -6.51 -2.94
N ALA A 37 -16.12 -5.61 -3.11
CA ALA A 37 -16.17 -4.73 -4.28
C ALA A 37 -14.86 -3.96 -4.42
N THR A 38 -14.49 -3.62 -5.65
CA THR A 38 -13.21 -2.92 -5.94
C THR A 38 -13.10 -1.60 -5.15
N ALA A 39 -14.18 -0.82 -5.10
CA ALA A 39 -14.24 0.43 -4.35
C ALA A 39 -14.03 0.21 -2.83
N GLU A 40 -14.64 -0.84 -2.27
CA GLU A 40 -14.48 -1.19 -0.86
C GLU A 40 -13.03 -1.60 -0.53
N ALA A 41 -12.45 -2.45 -1.37
CA ALA A 41 -11.07 -2.91 -1.21
C ALA A 41 -10.07 -1.75 -1.30
N LEU A 42 -10.25 -0.88 -2.30
CA LEU A 42 -9.44 0.32 -2.48
C LEU A 42 -9.59 1.28 -1.28
N LEU A 43 -10.83 1.57 -0.86
CA LEU A 43 -11.10 2.45 0.28
C LEU A 43 -10.43 1.95 1.56
N LYS A 44 -10.44 0.64 1.78
CA LYS A 44 -9.75 0.03 2.92
C LYS A 44 -8.24 0.30 2.88
N GLN A 45 -7.59 0.15 1.72
CA GLN A 45 -6.15 0.41 1.57
C GLN A 45 -5.83 1.90 1.70
N TRP A 46 -6.62 2.75 1.04
CA TRP A 46 -6.50 4.21 1.13
C TRP A 46 -6.57 4.70 2.58
N ASN A 47 -7.60 4.28 3.32
CA ASN A 47 -7.77 4.66 4.71
C ASN A 47 -6.66 4.08 5.62
N ASN A 48 -6.18 2.86 5.34
CA ASN A 48 -5.11 2.27 6.13
C ASN A 48 -3.80 3.04 6.00
N ILE A 49 -3.38 3.38 4.78
CA ILE A 49 -2.15 4.16 4.59
C ILE A 49 -2.30 5.60 5.08
N GLY A 50 -3.48 6.20 4.88
CA GLY A 50 -3.79 7.54 5.40
C GLY A 50 -3.69 7.60 6.92
N ARG A 51 -4.27 6.62 7.62
CA ARG A 51 -4.16 6.50 9.10
C ARG A 51 -2.70 6.48 9.55
N LYS A 52 -1.85 5.70 8.87
CA LYS A 52 -0.43 5.57 9.22
C LYS A 52 0.33 6.89 9.03
N LEU A 53 0.14 7.56 7.90
CA LEU A 53 0.80 8.84 7.63
C LEU A 53 0.31 9.95 8.57
N ILE A 54 -1.00 9.98 8.86
CA ILE A 54 -1.57 10.92 9.83
C ILE A 54 -1.00 10.66 11.23
N ALA A 55 -0.92 9.39 11.66
CA ALA A 55 -0.34 9.04 12.96
C ALA A 55 1.13 9.50 13.07
N MET A 56 1.92 9.33 12.00
CA MET A 56 3.29 9.85 11.95
C MET A 56 3.33 11.38 12.04
N ALA A 57 2.45 12.06 11.29
CA ALA A 57 2.38 13.51 11.33
C ALA A 57 2.00 14.02 12.73
N GLU A 58 1.06 13.39 13.41
CA GLU A 58 0.63 13.78 14.75
C GLU A 58 1.71 13.52 15.81
N ASP A 59 2.39 12.39 15.71
CA ASP A 59 3.34 11.92 16.74
C ASP A 59 4.72 12.58 16.63
N PHE A 60 5.22 12.88 15.42
CA PHE A 60 6.57 13.41 15.26
C PHE A 60 6.73 14.77 15.97
N PRO A 61 7.84 15.01 16.70
CA PRO A 61 8.03 16.24 17.46
C PRO A 61 7.99 17.48 16.56
N SER A 62 7.30 18.54 17.02
CA SER A 62 7.10 19.77 16.24
C SER A 62 8.40 20.50 15.92
N ASP A 63 9.37 20.47 16.83
CA ASP A 63 10.72 21.03 16.67
C ASP A 63 11.57 20.26 15.66
N LYS A 64 11.14 19.06 15.23
CA LYS A 64 11.83 18.22 14.26
C LYS A 64 11.15 18.15 12.88
N TYR A 65 10.10 18.95 12.65
CA TYR A 65 9.39 18.91 11.36
C TYR A 65 10.28 19.28 10.16
N ASP A 66 11.27 20.12 10.36
CA ASP A 66 12.23 20.50 9.34
C ASP A 66 13.51 19.64 9.38
N PHE A 67 13.53 18.56 10.19
CA PHE A 67 14.61 17.59 10.24
C PHE A 67 14.75 16.84 8.91
N LYS A 68 16.00 16.65 8.46
CA LYS A 68 16.39 15.88 7.29
C LYS A 68 17.16 14.64 7.71
N ALA A 69 16.79 13.47 7.22
CA ALA A 69 17.52 12.21 7.50
C ALA A 69 18.92 12.21 6.87
N ALA A 70 19.12 12.98 5.78
CA ALA A 70 20.41 13.25 5.16
C ALA A 70 20.39 14.67 4.55
N PRO A 71 21.55 15.31 4.32
CA PRO A 71 21.62 16.71 3.85
C PRO A 71 20.87 16.97 2.52
N THR A 72 20.84 15.98 1.63
CA THR A 72 20.23 16.09 0.30
C THR A 72 18.77 15.64 0.25
N THR A 73 18.19 15.18 1.37
CA THR A 73 16.80 14.74 1.40
C THR A 73 15.85 15.91 1.67
N ARG A 74 14.59 15.73 1.30
CA ARG A 74 13.48 16.57 1.79
C ARG A 74 13.43 16.51 3.32
N SER A 75 12.87 17.52 3.97
CA SER A 75 12.56 17.44 5.41
C SER A 75 11.38 16.50 5.68
N PHE A 76 11.16 16.15 6.94
CA PHE A 76 10.00 15.36 7.37
C PHE A 76 8.68 16.02 6.91
N ALA A 77 8.55 17.32 7.13
CA ALA A 77 7.38 18.09 6.71
C ALA A 77 7.18 18.07 5.19
N GLU A 78 8.26 18.27 4.41
CA GLU A 78 8.20 18.24 2.95
C GLU A 78 7.81 16.87 2.41
N ARG A 79 8.16 15.76 3.09
CA ARG A 79 7.69 14.41 2.74
C ARG A 79 6.19 14.24 2.95
N LEU A 80 5.66 14.78 4.04
CA LEU A 80 4.22 14.78 4.29
C LEU A 80 3.44 15.63 3.27
N ILE A 81 3.97 16.80 2.91
CA ILE A 81 3.39 17.68 1.89
C ILE A 81 3.34 16.94 0.55
N HIS A 82 4.43 16.29 0.17
CA HIS A 82 4.55 15.51 -1.05
C HIS A 82 3.47 14.41 -1.14
N ALA A 83 3.32 13.58 -0.11
CA ALA A 83 2.29 12.54 -0.10
C ALA A 83 0.87 13.12 -0.18
N ALA A 84 0.60 14.20 0.56
CA ALA A 84 -0.71 14.84 0.56
C ALA A 84 -1.03 15.54 -0.77
N ALA A 85 -0.05 16.18 -1.40
CA ALA A 85 -0.20 16.81 -2.71
C ALA A 85 -0.46 15.76 -3.79
N ALA A 86 0.25 14.63 -3.75
CA ALA A 86 0.06 13.53 -4.70
C ALA A 86 -1.39 12.98 -4.70
N ASN A 87 -2.04 12.90 -3.54
CA ASN A 87 -3.44 12.44 -3.44
C ASN A 87 -4.41 13.26 -4.31
N TYR A 88 -4.12 14.51 -4.56
CA TYR A 88 -4.98 15.39 -5.36
C TYR A 88 -4.97 15.06 -6.86
N TYR A 89 -3.98 14.32 -7.37
CA TYR A 89 -4.02 13.81 -8.73
C TYR A 89 -5.23 12.90 -8.94
N PHE A 90 -5.46 11.96 -8.05
CA PHE A 90 -6.65 11.11 -8.10
C PHE A 90 -7.92 11.89 -7.77
N THR A 91 -7.92 12.61 -6.64
CA THR A 91 -9.13 13.28 -6.13
C THR A 91 -9.69 14.26 -7.15
N ASN A 92 -8.85 15.10 -7.75
CA ASN A 92 -9.27 16.07 -8.75
C ASN A 92 -9.85 15.40 -10.00
N LEU A 93 -9.14 14.41 -10.55
CA LEU A 93 -9.60 13.70 -11.74
C LEU A 93 -10.90 12.92 -11.47
N ALA A 94 -11.03 12.30 -10.30
CA ALA A 94 -12.27 11.64 -9.90
C ALA A 94 -13.46 12.62 -9.78
N MET A 95 -13.20 13.86 -9.45
CA MET A 95 -14.20 14.93 -9.38
C MET A 95 -14.43 15.65 -10.73
N GLY A 96 -13.79 15.22 -11.81
CA GLY A 96 -13.86 15.86 -13.13
C GLY A 96 -13.11 17.19 -13.20
N LEU A 97 -12.20 17.45 -12.26
CA LEU A 97 -11.32 18.61 -12.26
C LEU A 97 -10.00 18.27 -13.00
N LYS A 98 -9.24 19.30 -13.34
CA LYS A 98 -7.88 19.10 -13.88
C LYS A 98 -6.96 18.52 -12.80
N ALA A 99 -5.97 17.74 -13.24
CA ALA A 99 -4.85 17.37 -12.38
C ALA A 99 -4.22 18.62 -11.74
N PRO A 100 -3.70 18.54 -10.50
CA PRO A 100 -3.04 19.67 -9.88
C PRO A 100 -1.77 20.05 -10.67
N SER A 101 -1.25 21.25 -10.41
CA SER A 101 0.09 21.62 -10.85
C SER A 101 1.12 20.62 -10.28
N PRO A 102 2.19 20.27 -11.02
CA PRO A 102 3.27 19.47 -10.49
C PRO A 102 4.03 20.17 -9.34
N GLU A 103 3.87 21.48 -9.20
CA GLU A 103 4.45 22.23 -8.07
C GLU A 103 3.69 21.93 -6.77
N GLU A 104 4.40 21.36 -5.83
CA GLU A 104 3.86 21.10 -4.48
C GLU A 104 3.76 22.40 -3.69
N PRO A 105 2.79 22.51 -2.74
CA PRO A 105 2.75 23.62 -1.82
C PRO A 105 4.09 23.75 -1.07
N PRO A 106 4.73 24.92 -1.04
CA PRO A 106 5.99 25.10 -0.33
C PRO A 106 5.80 24.95 1.18
N ARG A 107 6.82 24.43 1.87
CA ARG A 107 6.80 24.26 3.34
C ARG A 107 6.36 25.54 4.08
N SER A 108 6.73 26.71 3.58
CA SER A 108 6.39 28.01 4.15
C SER A 108 4.90 28.36 4.14
N GLN A 109 4.11 27.66 3.34
CA GLN A 109 2.65 27.84 3.32
C GLN A 109 1.98 27.33 4.61
N PHE A 110 2.64 26.44 5.33
CA PHE A 110 2.11 25.84 6.56
C PHE A 110 2.76 26.49 7.78
N LYS A 111 2.03 27.40 8.42
CA LYS A 111 2.53 28.22 9.55
C LYS A 111 2.98 27.40 10.75
N ASP A 112 2.37 26.23 10.97
CA ASP A 112 2.64 25.36 12.12
C ASP A 112 2.35 23.87 11.79
N LYS A 113 2.68 22.99 12.74
CA LYS A 113 2.40 21.55 12.66
C LYS A 113 0.92 21.26 12.45
N ALA A 114 0.03 22.00 13.12
CA ALA A 114 -1.42 21.75 13.04
C ALA A 114 -1.96 22.05 11.63
N ALA A 115 -1.51 23.10 11.00
CA ALA A 115 -1.88 23.43 9.62
C ALA A 115 -1.44 22.35 8.63
N LEU A 116 -0.24 21.79 8.79
CA LEU A 116 0.24 20.69 7.95
C LEU A 116 -0.55 19.39 8.19
N ILE A 117 -0.81 19.03 9.45
CA ILE A 117 -1.64 17.87 9.78
C ILE A 117 -3.04 18.02 9.16
N ALA A 118 -3.65 19.20 9.24
CA ALA A 118 -4.95 19.46 8.64
C ALA A 118 -4.94 19.25 7.11
N TYR A 119 -3.89 19.68 6.43
CA TYR A 119 -3.69 19.46 5.00
C TYR A 119 -3.59 17.96 4.65
N VAL A 120 -2.76 17.21 5.39
CA VAL A 120 -2.63 15.75 5.21
C VAL A 120 -3.97 15.04 5.43
N LYS A 121 -4.65 15.34 6.55
CA LYS A 121 -5.99 14.76 6.85
C LYS A 121 -7.00 15.06 5.75
N LYS A 122 -7.02 16.31 5.28
CA LYS A 122 -7.95 16.75 4.22
C LYS A 122 -7.71 15.96 2.94
N SER A 123 -6.46 15.81 2.49
CA SER A 123 -6.14 15.10 1.24
C SER A 123 -6.62 13.64 1.26
N PHE A 124 -6.43 12.93 2.38
CA PHE A 124 -6.93 11.56 2.53
C PHE A 124 -8.45 11.48 2.65
N ALA A 125 -9.07 12.40 3.36
CA ALA A 125 -10.53 12.43 3.52
C ALA A 125 -11.25 12.71 2.18
N GLU A 126 -10.75 13.65 1.38
CA GLU A 126 -11.31 13.97 0.07
C GLU A 126 -11.12 12.82 -0.93
N GLY A 127 -9.96 12.14 -0.92
CA GLY A 127 -9.75 10.96 -1.73
C GLY A 127 -10.67 9.79 -1.34
N ALA A 128 -10.85 9.56 -0.04
CA ALA A 128 -11.79 8.54 0.45
C ALA A 128 -13.25 8.85 0.01
N ALA A 129 -13.67 10.11 0.12
CA ALA A 129 -14.99 10.55 -0.35
C ALA A 129 -15.16 10.37 -1.86
N ALA A 130 -14.10 10.65 -2.64
CA ALA A 130 -14.10 10.44 -4.09
C ALA A 130 -14.24 8.94 -4.45
N ILE A 131 -13.52 8.05 -3.76
CA ILE A 131 -13.65 6.59 -3.95
C ILE A 131 -15.09 6.14 -3.69
N GLN A 132 -15.68 6.57 -2.58
CA GLN A 132 -17.06 6.23 -2.21
C GLN A 132 -18.07 6.74 -3.24
N ALA A 133 -17.93 8.00 -3.66
CA ALA A 133 -18.84 8.63 -4.63
C ALA A 133 -18.77 7.96 -6.01
N LYS A 134 -17.60 7.55 -6.46
CA LYS A 134 -17.39 6.87 -7.75
C LYS A 134 -17.93 5.44 -7.75
N GLY A 135 -17.78 4.71 -6.67
CA GLY A 135 -18.11 3.28 -6.61
C GLY A 135 -17.38 2.48 -7.70
N ASP A 136 -17.67 1.18 -7.82
CA ASP A 136 -16.99 0.29 -8.77
C ASP A 136 -17.08 0.76 -10.22
N LYS A 137 -18.27 1.23 -10.61
CA LYS A 137 -18.51 1.67 -11.98
C LYS A 137 -17.70 2.94 -12.32
N GLY A 138 -17.72 3.94 -11.46
CA GLY A 138 -17.01 5.19 -11.68
C GLY A 138 -15.49 5.02 -11.59
N LEU A 139 -15.00 4.12 -10.73
CA LEU A 139 -13.58 3.82 -10.63
C LEU A 139 -13.02 3.10 -11.87
N ALA A 140 -13.86 2.48 -12.70
CA ALA A 140 -13.47 1.89 -13.98
C ALA A 140 -13.33 2.92 -15.12
N GLU A 141 -13.77 4.18 -14.91
CA GLU A 141 -13.66 5.24 -15.91
C GLU A 141 -12.19 5.54 -16.23
N ALA A 142 -11.91 5.74 -17.53
CA ALA A 142 -10.59 6.16 -18.00
C ALA A 142 -10.48 7.70 -17.94
N VAL A 143 -9.34 8.17 -17.48
CA VAL A 143 -8.97 9.59 -17.46
C VAL A 143 -7.59 9.76 -18.11
N VAL A 144 -7.23 10.99 -18.44
CA VAL A 144 -5.87 11.28 -18.89
C VAL A 144 -4.89 10.92 -17.76
N ASP A 145 -3.84 10.15 -18.10
CA ASP A 145 -2.82 9.76 -17.12
C ASP A 145 -1.95 10.99 -16.79
N PRO A 146 -1.99 11.48 -15.54
CA PRO A 146 -1.20 12.65 -15.15
C PRO A 146 0.31 12.37 -15.10
N PHE A 147 0.73 11.11 -15.21
CA PHE A 147 2.12 10.64 -15.14
C PHE A 147 2.60 9.98 -16.44
N ALA A 148 1.85 10.11 -17.54
CA ALA A 148 2.15 9.46 -18.80
C ALA A 148 3.55 9.84 -19.35
N GLU A 149 3.99 11.07 -19.14
CA GLU A 149 5.30 11.57 -19.60
C GLU A 149 6.46 11.04 -18.74
N ASP A 150 6.21 10.78 -17.47
CA ASP A 150 7.22 10.36 -16.48
C ASP A 150 7.45 8.84 -16.47
N ASN A 151 6.55 8.06 -17.08
CA ASN A 151 6.64 6.60 -17.10
C ASN A 151 6.96 6.05 -18.48
N PRO A 152 8.23 5.68 -18.77
CA PRO A 152 8.63 5.12 -20.06
C PRO A 152 7.88 3.84 -20.45
N GLN A 153 7.33 3.10 -19.47
CA GLN A 153 6.53 1.88 -19.71
C GLN A 153 5.10 2.19 -20.17
N ASN A 154 4.65 3.42 -19.90
CA ASN A 154 3.34 3.93 -20.33
C ASN A 154 3.44 4.80 -21.59
N ALA A 155 4.61 4.93 -22.19
CA ALA A 155 4.81 5.70 -23.40
C ALA A 155 3.78 5.30 -24.47
N GLY A 156 2.87 6.22 -24.81
CA GLY A 156 1.77 5.99 -25.72
C GLY A 156 0.44 5.55 -25.11
N LYS A 157 0.34 5.37 -23.79
CA LYS A 157 -0.93 5.21 -23.07
C LYS A 157 -1.31 6.53 -22.43
N GLU A 158 -2.05 7.32 -23.13
CA GLU A 158 -2.52 8.62 -22.67
C GLU A 158 -3.62 8.52 -21.60
N GLN A 159 -4.09 7.33 -21.26
CA GLN A 159 -5.22 7.12 -20.35
C GLN A 159 -4.91 6.04 -19.29
N ILE A 160 -5.40 6.30 -18.07
CA ILE A 160 -5.37 5.40 -16.93
C ILE A 160 -6.79 5.29 -16.35
N ARG A 161 -7.17 4.12 -15.81
CA ARG A 161 -8.41 4.03 -15.05
C ARG A 161 -8.25 4.71 -13.69
N LEU A 162 -9.31 5.32 -13.20
CA LEU A 162 -9.29 5.96 -11.86
C LEU A 162 -8.88 4.99 -10.75
N VAL A 163 -9.29 3.72 -10.84
CA VAL A 163 -8.89 2.70 -9.86
C VAL A 163 -7.38 2.45 -9.87
N ASP A 164 -6.77 2.39 -11.05
CA ASP A 164 -5.32 2.12 -11.18
C ASP A 164 -4.52 3.33 -10.67
N LEU A 165 -4.97 4.55 -11.01
CA LEU A 165 -4.38 5.78 -10.48
C LEU A 165 -4.47 5.85 -8.95
N ALA A 166 -5.62 5.50 -8.36
CA ALA A 166 -5.77 5.51 -6.92
C ALA A 166 -4.89 4.46 -6.23
N TYR A 167 -4.72 3.26 -6.82
CA TYR A 167 -3.80 2.25 -6.30
C TYR A 167 -2.34 2.69 -6.39
N SER A 168 -1.92 3.34 -7.47
CA SER A 168 -0.54 3.87 -7.56
C SER A 168 -0.27 4.93 -6.49
N LEU A 169 -1.28 5.73 -6.10
CA LEU A 169 -1.13 6.69 -5.01
C LEU A 169 -1.16 6.05 -3.61
N VAL A 170 -1.85 4.92 -3.43
CA VAL A 170 -1.73 4.10 -2.21
C VAL A 170 -0.32 3.53 -2.10
N GLU A 171 0.25 3.01 -3.18
CA GLU A 171 1.63 2.53 -3.25
C GLU A 171 2.62 3.66 -2.94
N HIS A 172 2.51 4.78 -3.66
CA HIS A 172 3.34 5.96 -3.43
C HIS A 172 3.30 6.46 -1.98
N SER A 173 2.11 6.50 -1.38
CA SER A 173 1.95 6.83 0.04
C SER A 173 2.63 5.80 0.95
N GLY A 174 2.66 4.52 0.55
CA GLY A 174 3.41 3.46 1.24
C GLY A 174 4.92 3.66 1.16
N GLU A 175 5.45 4.10 0.02
CA GLU A 175 6.86 4.47 -0.14
C GLU A 175 7.23 5.65 0.78
N VAL A 176 6.41 6.71 0.79
CA VAL A 176 6.61 7.85 1.68
C VAL A 176 6.56 7.43 3.15
N TYR A 177 5.63 6.54 3.53
CA TYR A 177 5.59 5.97 4.88
C TYR A 177 6.90 5.25 5.24
N GLY A 178 7.44 4.43 4.33
CA GLY A 178 8.73 3.77 4.51
C GLY A 178 9.87 4.76 4.70
N GLN A 179 9.91 5.82 3.88
CA GLN A 179 10.89 6.89 4.01
C GLN A 179 10.75 7.60 5.38
N LEU A 180 9.55 7.99 5.80
CA LEU A 180 9.33 8.63 7.11
C LEU A 180 9.72 7.74 8.29
N THR A 181 9.63 6.41 8.16
CA THR A 181 10.17 5.46 9.15
C THR A 181 11.69 5.65 9.34
N VAL A 182 12.42 5.94 8.25
CA VAL A 182 13.85 6.27 8.34
C VAL A 182 14.08 7.57 9.11
N TYR A 183 13.25 8.60 8.88
CA TYR A 183 13.34 9.86 9.64
C TYR A 183 13.13 9.66 11.13
N TYR A 184 12.16 8.85 11.51
CA TYR A 184 11.95 8.49 12.91
C TYR A 184 13.19 7.85 13.52
N ARG A 185 13.75 6.84 12.85
CA ARG A 185 14.94 6.13 13.33
C ARG A 185 16.16 7.04 13.41
N ALA A 186 16.38 7.89 12.41
CA ALA A 186 17.47 8.85 12.38
C ALA A 186 17.33 9.92 13.48
N ALA A 187 16.10 10.25 13.87
CA ALA A 187 15.82 11.15 14.99
C ALA A 187 15.88 10.45 16.37
N GLY A 188 16.19 9.14 16.43
CA GLY A 188 16.23 8.38 17.67
C GLY A 188 14.85 8.00 18.23
N ILE A 189 13.81 8.03 17.39
CA ILE A 189 12.41 7.81 17.79
C ILE A 189 11.88 6.50 17.17
N VAL A 190 11.07 5.75 17.92
CA VAL A 190 10.38 4.56 17.40
C VAL A 190 9.11 5.01 16.65
N PRO A 191 8.91 4.60 15.39
CA PRO A 191 7.69 4.92 14.65
C PRO A 191 6.44 4.37 15.35
N PRO A 192 5.26 5.03 15.22
CA PRO A 192 4.03 4.63 15.93
C PRO A 192 3.66 3.15 15.72
N GLU A 193 3.65 2.67 14.49
CA GLU A 193 3.28 1.28 14.14
C GLU A 193 4.30 0.22 14.62
N ALA A 194 5.49 0.61 15.07
CA ALA A 194 6.51 -0.29 15.58
C ALA A 194 6.56 -0.33 17.12
N ARG A 195 5.66 0.38 17.79
CA ARG A 195 5.55 0.37 19.25
C ARG A 195 4.70 -0.82 19.71
N PRO A 196 4.98 -1.41 20.91
CA PRO A 196 4.08 -2.40 21.49
C PRO A 196 2.68 -1.83 21.64
N THR A 197 1.66 -2.62 21.32
CA THR A 197 0.27 -2.30 21.66
C THR A 197 0.12 -2.44 23.17
N SER A 198 -0.21 -1.36 23.86
CA SER A 198 -0.56 -1.37 25.29
C SER A 198 -1.89 -2.07 25.53
#